data_4d7435d4020761e31acc847bb2da4a71
#
_entry.id   4d7435d4020761e31acc847bb2da4a71
#
_cell.length_a   1.000
_cell.length_b   1.000
_cell.length_c   1.000
_cell.angle_alpha   90.00
_cell.angle_beta   90.00
_cell.angle_gamma   90.00
#
_symmetry.space_group_name_H-M   'P 1'
#
loop_
_entity.id
_entity.type
_entity.pdbx_description
1 polymer ?
#
loop_
_entity_poly.entity_id
_entity_poly.type
_entity_poly.pdbx_seq_one_letter_code
_entity_poly.pdbx_strand_id
1 'polypeptide(L)'
;MVYNFQILTKKSEMLPHWALIAQLNNAVTAAYLDEVLDDMIAHKYRMVVVLDGEHCAGLAGIWVATKIYSGKYLEMDNVVVHKDYRSKGIGTLLTNYITQLALREGCKTMMLDAYLENEKAHAFYERAGFIRRGYHFIKTIGIDNA
;
A
#
# COMPACT_ATOMS: atom_id res chain seq x y z
N MET A 1 -23.17 5.88 2.30
CA MET A 1 -22.02 6.68 1.88
C MET A 1 -21.35 6.00 0.69
N VAL A 2 -21.09 6.74 -0.36
CA VAL A 2 -20.53 6.20 -1.61
C VAL A 2 -19.07 6.59 -1.69
N TYR A 3 -18.20 5.58 -1.80
CA TYR A 3 -16.77 5.79 -1.99
C TYR A 3 -16.39 5.53 -3.43
N ASN A 4 -15.47 6.32 -3.94
CA ASN A 4 -14.90 6.14 -5.27
C ASN A 4 -13.46 5.67 -5.14
N PHE A 5 -13.02 4.84 -6.09
CA PHE A 5 -11.65 4.35 -6.14
C PHE A 5 -10.96 4.92 -7.37
N GLN A 6 -9.69 5.27 -7.20
CA GLN A 6 -8.85 5.70 -8.32
C GLN A 6 -7.50 5.03 -8.23
N ILE A 7 -6.94 4.74 -9.40
CA ILE A 7 -5.58 4.20 -9.51
C ILE A 7 -4.71 5.33 -10.02
N LEU A 8 -3.77 5.78 -9.20
CA LEU A 8 -2.87 6.88 -9.52
C LEU A 8 -1.57 6.34 -10.10
N THR A 9 -1.12 6.92 -11.20
CA THR A 9 0.11 6.50 -11.88
C THR A 9 1.12 7.61 -12.04
N LYS A 10 0.76 8.85 -11.70
CA LYS A 10 1.62 10.03 -11.87
C LYS A 10 2.00 10.63 -10.54
N LYS A 11 3.22 11.15 -10.46
CA LYS A 11 3.70 11.82 -9.25
C LYS A 11 2.78 12.98 -8.85
N SER A 12 2.31 13.77 -9.82
CA SER A 12 1.42 14.90 -9.56
C SER A 12 0.10 14.49 -8.90
N GLU A 13 -0.33 13.25 -9.12
CA GLU A 13 -1.54 12.70 -8.51
C GLU A 13 -1.27 12.14 -7.11
N MET A 14 -0.06 11.64 -6.87
CA MET A 14 0.31 10.98 -5.62
C MET A 14 0.76 11.95 -4.53
N LEU A 15 1.53 12.97 -4.89
CA LEU A 15 2.08 13.95 -3.94
C LEU A 15 1.03 14.63 -3.05
N PRO A 16 -0.17 14.98 -3.55
CA PRO A 16 -1.19 15.60 -2.69
C PRO A 16 -1.60 14.72 -1.50
N HIS A 17 -1.30 13.43 -1.52
CA HIS A 17 -1.63 12.51 -0.43
C HIS A 17 -0.48 12.33 0.58
N TRP A 18 0.57 13.15 0.49
CA TRP A 18 1.73 13.08 1.37
C TRP A 18 1.35 13.04 2.85
N ALA A 19 0.43 13.91 3.28
CA ALA A 19 0.09 14.03 4.69
C ALA A 19 -0.52 12.72 5.23
N LEU A 20 -1.30 12.02 4.41
CA LEU A 20 -1.88 10.73 4.78
C LEU A 20 -0.80 9.67 4.87
N ILE A 21 0.12 9.63 3.91
CA ILE A 21 1.25 8.68 3.92
C ILE A 21 2.12 8.91 5.16
N ALA A 22 2.33 10.17 5.53
CA ALA A 22 3.15 10.52 6.70
C ALA A 22 2.54 10.03 8.02
N GLN A 23 1.25 9.67 8.05
CA GLN A 23 0.64 9.04 9.23
C GLN A 23 1.24 7.67 9.53
N LEU A 24 1.83 6.99 8.53
CA LEU A 24 2.52 5.73 8.74
C LEU A 24 3.89 5.90 9.34
N ASN A 25 4.58 6.98 8.98
CA ASN A 25 5.93 7.24 9.45
C ASN A 25 6.21 8.74 9.36
N ASN A 26 6.39 9.37 10.51
CA ASN A 26 6.63 10.82 10.62
C ASN A 26 7.89 11.28 9.91
N ALA A 27 8.83 10.37 9.63
CA ALA A 27 10.07 10.71 8.93
C ALA A 27 9.85 10.98 7.43
N VAL A 28 8.70 10.61 6.89
CA VAL A 28 8.41 10.83 5.47
C VAL A 28 8.00 12.28 5.27
N THR A 29 8.89 13.08 4.68
CA THR A 29 8.61 14.47 4.32
C THR A 29 8.07 14.55 2.90
N ALA A 30 7.43 15.67 2.56
CA ALA A 30 6.97 15.89 1.18
C ALA A 30 8.14 15.89 0.20
N ALA A 31 9.28 16.48 0.59
CA ALA A 31 10.47 16.52 -0.26
C ALA A 31 11.04 15.12 -0.50
N TYR A 32 11.08 14.30 0.54
CA TYR A 32 11.55 12.91 0.41
C TYR A 32 10.62 12.09 -0.51
N LEU A 33 9.31 12.23 -0.32
CA LEU A 33 8.35 11.53 -1.15
C LEU A 33 8.49 11.95 -2.61
N ASP A 34 8.64 13.24 -2.86
CA ASP A 34 8.86 13.77 -4.21
C ASP A 34 10.07 13.12 -4.88
N GLU A 35 11.16 12.98 -4.12
CA GLU A 35 12.40 12.37 -4.62
C GLU A 35 12.20 10.89 -4.95
N VAL A 36 11.68 10.09 -4.01
CA VAL A 36 11.60 8.63 -4.19
C VAL A 36 10.53 8.22 -5.19
N LEU A 37 9.47 9.01 -5.38
CA LEU A 37 8.41 8.66 -6.32
C LEU A 37 8.91 8.56 -7.76
N ASP A 38 9.90 9.36 -8.15
CA ASP A 38 10.44 9.27 -9.51
C ASP A 38 10.98 7.86 -9.79
N ASP A 39 11.77 7.31 -8.87
CA ASP A 39 12.32 5.98 -9.00
C ASP A 39 11.23 4.91 -8.88
N MET A 40 10.32 5.07 -7.93
CA MET A 40 9.25 4.11 -7.71
C MET A 40 8.34 3.99 -8.94
N ILE A 41 7.95 5.13 -9.53
CA ILE A 41 7.08 5.14 -10.71
C ILE A 41 7.81 4.56 -11.93
N ALA A 42 9.12 4.79 -12.05
CA ALA A 42 9.92 4.16 -13.09
C ALA A 42 9.88 2.63 -12.99
N HIS A 43 9.70 2.08 -11.79
CA HIS A 43 9.54 0.65 -11.54
C HIS A 43 8.07 0.22 -11.43
N LYS A 44 7.16 1.01 -12.00
CA LYS A 44 5.74 0.68 -12.14
C LYS A 44 4.92 0.74 -10.86
N TYR A 45 5.41 1.47 -9.84
CA TYR A 45 4.62 1.72 -8.64
C TYR A 45 3.33 2.46 -9.00
N ARG A 46 2.22 2.04 -8.40
CA ARG A 46 0.92 2.71 -8.52
C ARG A 46 0.33 2.88 -7.13
N MET A 47 -0.64 3.77 -7.02
CA MET A 47 -1.30 4.03 -5.75
C MET A 47 -2.81 3.93 -5.97
N VAL A 48 -3.49 3.17 -5.12
CA VAL A 48 -4.95 3.08 -5.13
C VAL A 48 -5.47 3.95 -3.99
N VAL A 49 -6.39 4.85 -4.30
CA VAL A 49 -7.00 5.73 -3.29
C VAL A 49 -8.49 5.49 -3.21
N VAL A 50 -9.02 5.61 -1.99
CA VAL A 50 -10.45 5.56 -1.71
C VAL A 50 -10.90 6.98 -1.38
N LEU A 51 -11.83 7.49 -2.16
CA LEU A 51 -12.28 8.89 -2.03
C LEU A 51 -13.70 8.96 -1.50
N ASP A 52 -13.90 9.85 -0.54
CA ASP A 52 -15.20 10.31 -0.08
C ASP A 52 -15.35 11.74 -0.60
N GLY A 53 -15.99 11.88 -1.78
CA GLY A 53 -15.96 13.15 -2.49
C GLY A 53 -14.53 13.52 -2.85
N GLU A 54 -14.05 14.65 -2.34
CA GLU A 54 -12.67 15.12 -2.55
C GLU A 54 -11.71 14.66 -1.45
N HIS A 55 -12.21 14.03 -0.39
CA HIS A 55 -11.40 13.58 0.74
C HIS A 55 -10.87 12.18 0.50
N CYS A 56 -9.58 11.98 0.71
CA CYS A 56 -8.98 10.66 0.64
C CYS A 56 -9.19 9.94 1.98
N ALA A 57 -10.04 8.93 1.97
CA ALA A 57 -10.34 8.13 3.16
C ALA A 57 -9.25 7.10 3.46
N GLY A 58 -8.54 6.67 2.44
CA GLY A 58 -7.47 5.69 2.59
C GLY A 58 -6.75 5.46 1.27
N LEU A 59 -5.57 4.86 1.36
CA LEU A 59 -4.78 4.52 0.18
C LEU A 59 -3.89 3.32 0.43
N ALA A 60 -3.41 2.73 -0.65
CA ALA A 60 -2.37 1.70 -0.61
C ALA A 60 -1.51 1.84 -1.86
N GLY A 61 -0.21 1.68 -1.68
CA GLY A 61 0.70 1.49 -2.82
C GLY A 61 0.59 0.06 -3.32
N ILE A 62 0.81 -0.15 -4.60
CA ILE A 62 0.82 -1.49 -5.18
C ILE A 62 1.99 -1.67 -6.12
N TRP A 63 2.57 -2.87 -6.04
CA TRP A 63 3.63 -3.35 -6.91
C TRP A 63 3.18 -4.63 -7.55
N VAL A 64 3.43 -4.78 -8.85
CA VAL A 64 3.14 -6.04 -9.55
C VAL A 64 4.44 -6.54 -10.16
N ALA A 65 4.78 -7.78 -9.86
CA ALA A 65 5.99 -8.43 -10.37
C ALA A 65 5.77 -9.94 -10.42
N THR A 66 6.81 -10.68 -10.78
CA THR A 66 6.75 -12.14 -10.87
C THR A 66 7.94 -12.74 -10.14
N LYS A 67 7.67 -13.76 -9.31
CA LYS A 67 8.70 -14.56 -8.67
C LYS A 67 8.51 -16.02 -9.06
N ILE A 68 9.58 -16.80 -8.99
CA ILE A 68 9.54 -18.20 -9.41
C ILE A 68 8.46 -18.97 -8.66
N TYR A 69 8.36 -18.83 -7.34
CA TYR A 69 7.45 -19.64 -6.54
C TYR A 69 6.02 -19.09 -6.46
N SER A 70 5.86 -17.79 -6.48
CA SER A 70 4.53 -17.19 -6.37
C SER A 70 3.85 -17.00 -7.73
N GLY A 71 4.63 -17.00 -8.81
CA GLY A 71 4.15 -16.53 -10.09
C GLY A 71 3.95 -15.01 -10.06
N LYS A 72 3.09 -14.51 -10.90
CA LYS A 72 2.77 -13.09 -10.93
C LYS A 72 2.01 -12.71 -9.66
N TYR A 73 2.45 -11.67 -8.98
CA TYR A 73 1.89 -11.26 -7.70
C TYR A 73 1.67 -9.75 -7.66
N LEU A 74 0.74 -9.34 -6.82
CA LEU A 74 0.55 -7.95 -6.43
C LEU A 74 0.93 -7.80 -4.96
N GLU A 75 1.81 -6.88 -4.66
CA GLU A 75 2.18 -6.56 -3.28
C GLU A 75 1.57 -5.24 -2.87
N MET A 76 0.85 -5.25 -1.74
CA MET A 76 0.32 -4.03 -1.13
C MET A 76 1.38 -3.42 -0.24
N ASP A 77 1.52 -2.10 -0.32
CA ASP A 77 2.52 -1.34 0.41
C ASP A 77 1.90 -0.04 0.89
N ASN A 78 2.44 0.56 1.95
CA ASN A 78 1.98 1.86 2.44
C ASN A 78 0.46 1.93 2.67
N VAL A 79 -0.13 0.89 3.23
CA VAL A 79 -1.58 0.86 3.48
C VAL A 79 -1.90 1.76 4.65
N VAL A 80 -2.74 2.77 4.42
CA VAL A 80 -3.14 3.70 5.47
C VAL A 80 -4.60 4.10 5.31
N VAL A 81 -5.31 4.17 6.44
CA VAL A 81 -6.69 4.68 6.51
C VAL A 81 -6.63 6.00 7.28
N HIS A 82 -7.24 7.03 6.72
CA HIS A 82 -7.30 8.34 7.36
C HIS A 82 -7.95 8.22 8.73
N LYS A 83 -7.41 8.91 9.73
CA LYS A 83 -7.85 8.83 11.12
C LYS A 83 -9.36 9.07 11.31
N ASP A 84 -9.94 9.96 10.50
CA ASP A 84 -11.37 10.29 10.58
C ASP A 84 -12.26 9.23 9.94
N TYR A 85 -11.67 8.26 9.26
CA TYR A 85 -12.39 7.19 8.57
C TYR A 85 -12.10 5.81 9.16
N ARG A 86 -11.39 5.74 10.27
CA ARG A 86 -11.10 4.45 10.92
C ARG A 86 -12.38 3.83 11.45
N SER A 87 -12.40 2.50 11.50
CA SER A 87 -13.55 1.70 11.94
C SER A 87 -14.80 1.86 11.07
N LYS A 88 -14.63 2.30 9.83
CA LYS A 88 -15.72 2.44 8.85
C LYS A 88 -15.61 1.46 7.69
N GLY A 89 -14.73 0.47 7.79
CA GLY A 89 -14.58 -0.56 6.77
C GLY A 89 -13.74 -0.16 5.56
N ILE A 90 -13.02 0.96 5.61
CA ILE A 90 -12.21 1.44 4.48
C ILE A 90 -11.12 0.43 4.11
N GLY A 91 -10.43 -0.15 5.10
CA GLY A 91 -9.40 -1.14 4.85
C GLY A 91 -9.93 -2.35 4.09
N THR A 92 -11.11 -2.82 4.45
CA THR A 92 -11.77 -3.95 3.78
C THR A 92 -12.16 -3.59 2.35
N LEU A 93 -12.74 -2.41 2.14
CA LEU A 93 -13.09 -1.93 0.80
C LEU A 93 -11.86 -1.84 -0.09
N LEU A 94 -10.79 -1.28 0.45
CA LEU A 94 -9.52 -1.10 -0.28
C LEU A 94 -8.91 -2.44 -0.66
N THR A 95 -8.82 -3.36 0.30
CA THR A 95 -8.28 -4.70 0.07
C THR A 95 -9.09 -5.47 -0.97
N ASN A 96 -10.42 -5.38 -0.90
CA ASN A 96 -11.30 -6.04 -1.86
C ASN A 96 -11.13 -5.46 -3.26
N TYR A 97 -11.04 -4.14 -3.38
CA TYR A 97 -10.82 -3.49 -4.68
C TYR A 97 -9.50 -3.93 -5.29
N ILE A 98 -8.43 -3.94 -4.48
CA ILE A 98 -7.10 -4.34 -4.96
C ILE A 98 -7.08 -5.83 -5.32
N THR A 99 -7.81 -6.66 -4.60
CA THR A 99 -7.93 -8.10 -4.94
C THR A 99 -8.54 -8.27 -6.33
N GLN A 100 -9.60 -7.53 -6.64
CA GLN A 100 -10.22 -7.57 -7.96
C GLN A 100 -9.28 -7.05 -9.04
N LEU A 101 -8.52 -6.00 -8.74
CA LEU A 101 -7.51 -5.48 -9.64
C LEU A 101 -6.43 -6.53 -9.94
N ALA A 102 -5.94 -7.20 -8.91
CA ALA A 102 -4.94 -8.26 -9.05
C ALA A 102 -5.46 -9.39 -9.96
N LEU A 103 -6.70 -9.80 -9.76
CA LEU A 103 -7.33 -10.82 -10.60
C LEU A 103 -7.41 -10.38 -12.06
N ARG A 104 -7.82 -9.14 -12.30
CA ARG A 104 -7.93 -8.60 -13.66
C ARG A 104 -6.57 -8.53 -14.36
N GLU A 105 -5.50 -8.32 -13.60
CA GLU A 105 -4.14 -8.24 -14.16
C GLU A 105 -3.44 -9.59 -14.23
N GLY A 106 -4.14 -10.68 -13.90
CA GLY A 106 -3.59 -12.03 -14.01
C GLY A 106 -2.67 -12.44 -12.89
N CYS A 107 -2.71 -11.74 -11.75
CA CYS A 107 -1.89 -12.11 -10.61
C CYS A 107 -2.41 -13.41 -9.97
N LYS A 108 -1.49 -14.24 -9.51
CA LYS A 108 -1.79 -15.52 -8.84
C LYS A 108 -1.77 -15.38 -7.32
N THR A 109 -1.09 -14.36 -6.82
CA THR A 109 -0.83 -14.20 -5.38
C THR A 109 -0.91 -12.72 -5.04
N MET A 110 -1.38 -12.43 -3.84
CA MET A 110 -1.24 -11.11 -3.21
C MET A 110 -0.35 -11.25 -2.00
N MET A 111 0.49 -10.25 -1.77
CA MET A 111 1.45 -10.22 -0.67
C MET A 111 1.40 -8.88 0.05
N LEU A 112 1.85 -8.86 1.27
CA LEU A 112 2.14 -7.65 2.02
C LEU A 112 3.07 -7.99 3.18
N ASP A 113 3.72 -6.96 3.71
CA ASP A 113 4.49 -7.06 4.94
C ASP A 113 3.79 -6.29 6.04
N ALA A 114 3.84 -6.83 7.26
CA ALA A 114 3.37 -6.14 8.46
C ALA A 114 4.40 -6.35 9.55
N TYR A 115 4.65 -5.32 10.35
CA TYR A 115 5.59 -5.44 11.47
C TYR A 115 5.15 -6.53 12.44
N LEU A 116 6.11 -7.25 13.01
CA LEU A 116 5.84 -8.36 13.92
C LEU A 116 4.99 -7.94 15.13
N GLU A 117 5.19 -6.73 15.61
CA GLU A 117 4.48 -6.20 16.77
C GLU A 117 3.10 -5.63 16.43
N ASN A 118 2.73 -5.52 15.16
CA ASN A 118 1.44 -4.96 14.76
C ASN A 118 0.35 -6.04 14.68
N GLU A 119 -0.11 -6.47 15.87
CA GLU A 119 -1.08 -7.57 15.98
C GLU A 119 -2.43 -7.25 15.37
N LYS A 120 -2.85 -5.98 15.40
CA LYS A 120 -4.13 -5.57 14.78
C LYS A 120 -4.09 -5.77 13.27
N ALA A 121 -2.97 -5.42 12.65
CA ALA A 121 -2.79 -5.62 11.21
C ALA A 121 -2.80 -7.12 10.89
N HIS A 122 -2.11 -7.94 11.69
CA HIS A 122 -2.09 -9.38 11.49
C HIS A 122 -3.49 -9.96 11.51
N ALA A 123 -4.29 -9.61 12.52
CA ALA A 123 -5.66 -10.08 12.64
C ALA A 123 -6.52 -9.64 11.46
N PHE A 124 -6.35 -8.39 11.03
CA PHE A 124 -7.10 -7.84 9.90
C PHE A 124 -6.79 -8.62 8.61
N TYR A 125 -5.51 -8.82 8.31
CA TYR A 125 -5.13 -9.49 7.07
C TYR A 125 -5.45 -10.98 7.09
N GLU A 126 -5.35 -11.63 8.25
CA GLU A 126 -5.76 -13.03 8.37
C GLU A 126 -7.27 -13.19 8.13
N ARG A 127 -8.09 -12.28 8.63
CA ARG A 127 -9.53 -12.27 8.32
C ARG A 127 -9.80 -12.04 6.83
N ALA A 128 -8.93 -11.29 6.17
CA ALA A 128 -9.05 -11.03 4.74
C ALA A 128 -8.52 -12.18 3.87
N GLY A 129 -8.02 -13.26 4.48
CA GLY A 129 -7.58 -14.46 3.77
C GLY A 129 -6.08 -14.58 3.58
N PHE A 130 -5.28 -13.68 4.13
CA PHE A 130 -3.83 -13.77 4.07
C PHE A 130 -3.31 -14.74 5.14
N ILE A 131 -2.22 -15.43 4.84
CA ILE A 131 -1.54 -16.29 5.80
C ILE A 131 -0.13 -15.78 6.05
N ARG A 132 0.38 -16.01 7.26
CA ARG A 132 1.77 -15.67 7.60
C ARG A 132 2.66 -16.75 7.01
N ARG A 133 3.41 -16.40 5.97
CA ARG A 133 4.18 -17.40 5.23
C ARG A 133 5.63 -17.51 5.66
N GLY A 134 6.23 -16.41 6.10
CA GLY A 134 7.64 -16.39 6.47
C GLY A 134 8.03 -15.07 7.11
N TYR A 135 9.31 -14.95 7.40
CA TYR A 135 9.87 -13.74 7.98
C TYR A 135 10.61 -12.93 6.93
N HIS A 136 10.54 -11.64 7.06
CA HIS A 136 11.24 -10.69 6.22
C HIS A 136 12.55 -10.31 6.92
N PHE A 137 13.69 -10.66 6.32
CA PHE A 137 15.01 -10.32 6.86
C PHE A 137 15.55 -9.07 6.17
N ILE A 138 15.98 -8.08 6.95
CA ILE A 138 16.48 -6.82 6.43
C ILE A 138 17.89 -6.61 6.94
N LYS A 139 18.82 -6.30 6.04
CA LYS A 139 20.17 -5.86 6.38
C LYS A 139 20.40 -4.51 5.70
N THR A 140 20.64 -3.48 6.49
CA THR A 140 20.94 -2.15 5.96
C THR A 140 22.38 -2.13 5.47
N ILE A 141 22.58 -1.69 4.25
CA ILE A 141 23.90 -1.69 3.62
C ILE A 141 24.38 -0.30 3.20
N GLY A 142 23.54 0.72 3.36
CA GLY A 142 23.91 2.08 3.04
C GLY A 142 24.80 2.70 4.12
N ILE A 143 25.81 3.49 3.73
CA ILE A 143 26.74 4.14 4.65
C ILE A 143 26.06 5.22 5.49
N ASP A 144 25.02 5.82 4.98
CA ASP A 144 24.28 6.89 5.65
C ASP A 144 23.50 6.37 6.87
N ASN A 145 23.44 5.07 7.04
CA ASN A 145 22.73 4.42 8.13
C ASN A 145 23.68 3.88 9.20
N ALA A 146 24.91 4.25 9.08
CA ALA A 146 25.93 3.83 10.04
C ALA A 146 25.74 4.54 11.40
#